data_a2fb1b92f6cd0a4e89a41ea3178177c9
#
_entry.id   a2fb1b92f6cd0a4e89a41ea3178177c9
#
_cell.length_a   1.000
_cell.length_b   1.000
_cell.length_c   1.000
_cell.angle_alpha   90.00
_cell.angle_beta   90.00
_cell.angle_gamma   90.00
#
_symmetry.space_group_name_H-M   'P 1'
#
loop_
_entity.id
_entity.type
_entity.pdbx_description
1 polymer ?
#
loop_
_entity_poly.entity_id
_entity_poly.type
_entity_poly.pdbx_seq_one_letter_code
_entity_poly.pdbx_strand_id
1 'polypeptide(L)'
;MKEKSQIEKNAAQKQIELLSSALSGASEADGHWLNAAGKHYPRLYPQGVSASPFNALFMALHSDSKGCKTNLFTLYTDAKERGTSVREHEQGVPFLYYNWNRYVNRNNPEDIITRRDYLLLEPEMKEQYKGIHNREIRTLFNIDQTTFPYVDERGYDIALKTDGGITENGYSESDERKLHIRFNDFLLKMRDYLVPVRSDGSGMPHYETDRDAVYMPRQREFKHYHDYVQEALRQIVSATGHQQRLAREGMVMKNGMPPSEDALKQERLVVEIASGIKMLELGLPARLTEESRKMVDYWNRELKENPILIDALESDVNNALEVIHKAEKGEKIEYATLRNRQKTTDLRDQLPKHYFVADEISRYPSKEDKNIVLVIDRQGKK
;
A
#
# COMPACT_ATOMS: atom_id res chain seq x y z
N MET A 1 -23.78 -0.20 -8.62
CA MET A 1 -22.34 -0.03 -8.91
C MET A 1 -22.22 0.55 -10.32
N LYS A 2 -21.50 1.67 -10.51
CA LYS A 2 -21.16 2.12 -11.87
C LYS A 2 -20.30 1.07 -12.54
N GLU A 3 -20.60 0.73 -13.77
CA GLU A 3 -19.78 -0.18 -14.55
C GLU A 3 -18.39 0.44 -14.79
N LYS A 4 -17.32 -0.33 -14.57
CA LYS A 4 -15.95 0.15 -14.80
C LYS A 4 -15.75 0.49 -16.29
N SER A 5 -15.09 1.60 -16.54
CA SER A 5 -14.66 1.97 -17.89
C SER A 5 -13.69 0.93 -18.46
N GLN A 6 -13.53 0.88 -19.79
CA GLN A 6 -12.58 -0.04 -20.43
C GLN A 6 -11.13 0.23 -19.95
N ILE A 7 -10.79 1.50 -19.69
CA ILE A 7 -9.46 1.88 -19.14
C ILE A 7 -9.23 1.25 -17.76
N GLU A 8 -10.24 1.28 -16.89
CA GLU A 8 -10.14 0.66 -15.56
C GLU A 8 -10.04 -0.86 -15.62
N LYS A 9 -10.78 -1.49 -16.54
CA LYS A 9 -10.70 -2.94 -16.77
C LYS A 9 -9.30 -3.34 -17.25
N ASN A 10 -8.75 -2.60 -18.21
CA ASN A 10 -7.41 -2.86 -18.75
C ASN A 10 -6.31 -2.64 -17.69
N ALA A 11 -6.46 -1.61 -16.85
CA ALA A 11 -5.51 -1.35 -15.77
C ALA A 11 -5.53 -2.46 -14.71
N ALA A 12 -6.71 -2.87 -14.27
CA ALA A 12 -6.87 -3.97 -13.34
C ALA A 12 -6.28 -5.28 -13.91
N GLN A 13 -6.55 -5.57 -15.18
CA GLN A 13 -5.98 -6.74 -15.85
C GLN A 13 -4.45 -6.70 -15.84
N LYS A 14 -3.83 -5.56 -16.16
CA LYS A 14 -2.38 -5.41 -16.16
C LYS A 14 -1.78 -5.56 -14.75
N GLN A 15 -2.45 -5.03 -13.74
CA GLN A 15 -2.04 -5.19 -12.34
C GLN A 15 -2.10 -6.66 -11.91
N ILE A 16 -3.17 -7.37 -12.26
CA ILE A 16 -3.32 -8.80 -11.99
C ILE A 16 -2.22 -9.61 -12.68
N GLU A 17 -1.92 -9.33 -13.93
CA GLU A 17 -0.85 -10.00 -14.67
C GLU A 17 0.52 -9.82 -14.00
N LEU A 18 0.88 -8.60 -13.61
CA LEU A 18 2.14 -8.31 -12.94
C LEU A 18 2.24 -9.02 -11.58
N LEU A 19 1.18 -8.95 -10.77
CA LEU A 19 1.15 -9.58 -9.47
C LEU A 19 1.19 -11.10 -9.58
N SER A 20 0.34 -11.69 -10.44
CA SER A 20 0.29 -13.13 -10.64
C SER A 20 1.62 -13.69 -11.17
N SER A 21 2.26 -12.97 -12.09
CA SER A 21 3.59 -13.35 -12.60
C SER A 21 4.65 -13.36 -11.49
N ALA A 22 4.67 -12.33 -10.67
CA ALA A 22 5.61 -12.22 -9.55
C ALA A 22 5.41 -13.33 -8.50
N LEU A 23 4.15 -13.58 -8.11
CA LEU A 23 3.81 -14.63 -7.15
C LEU A 23 4.12 -16.03 -7.69
N SER A 24 3.84 -16.30 -8.98
CA SER A 24 4.16 -17.58 -9.62
C SER A 24 5.67 -17.81 -9.69
N GLY A 25 6.44 -16.77 -10.08
CA GLY A 25 7.90 -16.86 -10.10
C GLY A 25 8.48 -17.17 -8.72
N ALA A 26 7.92 -16.61 -7.66
CA ALA A 26 8.33 -16.92 -6.29
C ALA A 26 7.96 -18.35 -5.84
N SER A 27 6.87 -18.91 -6.36
CA SER A 27 6.47 -20.30 -6.05
C SER A 27 7.47 -21.32 -6.61
N GLU A 28 8.06 -21.02 -7.77
CA GLU A 28 9.00 -21.91 -8.47
C GLU A 28 10.44 -21.76 -7.99
N ALA A 29 10.81 -20.59 -7.43
CA ALA A 29 12.16 -20.26 -7.01
C ALA A 29 12.33 -20.33 -5.48
N ASP A 30 13.26 -19.52 -4.96
CA ASP A 30 13.59 -19.42 -3.54
C ASP A 30 12.62 -18.55 -2.71
N GLY A 31 11.44 -18.26 -3.26
CA GLY A 31 10.37 -17.51 -2.62
C GLY A 31 10.39 -16.00 -2.86
N HIS A 32 11.38 -15.46 -3.54
CA HIS A 32 11.44 -14.02 -3.85
C HIS A 32 10.38 -13.64 -4.90
N TRP A 33 9.49 -12.72 -4.53
CA TRP A 33 8.43 -12.22 -5.42
C TRP A 33 8.53 -10.73 -5.70
N LEU A 34 9.26 -9.98 -4.87
CA LEU A 34 9.52 -8.57 -5.05
C LEU A 34 11.01 -8.33 -4.78
N ASN A 35 11.71 -7.90 -5.81
CA ASN A 35 13.14 -7.64 -5.74
C ASN A 35 13.38 -6.12 -5.61
N ALA A 36 13.71 -5.69 -4.41
CA ALA A 36 14.05 -4.29 -4.14
C ALA A 36 15.56 -4.04 -4.01
N ALA A 37 16.38 -5.09 -4.18
CA ALA A 37 17.81 -5.00 -3.93
C ALA A 37 18.47 -3.93 -4.82
N GLY A 38 19.05 -2.93 -4.18
CA GLY A 38 19.80 -1.87 -4.85
C GLY A 38 19.00 -0.79 -5.53
N LYS A 39 17.65 -0.85 -5.50
CA LYS A 39 16.79 0.20 -6.06
C LYS A 39 16.08 0.95 -4.94
N HIS A 40 15.91 2.27 -5.11
CA HIS A 40 15.07 3.04 -4.20
C HIS A 40 13.58 2.76 -4.39
N TYR A 41 12.81 3.17 -3.39
CA TYR A 41 11.36 3.17 -3.46
C TYR A 41 10.87 3.95 -4.70
N PRO A 42 9.88 3.42 -5.46
CA PRO A 42 9.44 4.02 -6.72
C PRO A 42 8.99 5.48 -6.61
N ARG A 43 9.45 6.31 -7.56
CA ARG A 43 9.22 7.75 -7.58
C ARG A 43 8.88 8.25 -8.98
N LEU A 44 8.17 9.38 -9.01
CA LEU A 44 7.94 10.13 -10.24
C LEU A 44 9.18 10.97 -10.56
N TYR A 45 9.67 10.85 -11.77
CA TYR A 45 10.81 11.61 -12.27
C TYR A 45 10.31 12.75 -13.17
N PRO A 46 10.81 13.96 -13.00
CA PRO A 46 11.92 14.39 -12.13
C PRO A 46 11.48 14.94 -10.79
N GLN A 47 10.17 14.93 -10.50
CA GLN A 47 9.60 15.58 -9.32
C GLN A 47 10.08 14.95 -8.01
N GLY A 48 10.62 13.73 -8.04
CA GLY A 48 11.08 13.00 -6.87
C GLY A 48 9.96 12.56 -5.92
N VAL A 49 8.69 12.73 -6.34
CA VAL A 49 7.53 12.38 -5.52
C VAL A 49 7.41 10.85 -5.42
N SER A 50 7.40 10.34 -4.20
CA SER A 50 7.19 8.92 -3.95
C SER A 50 5.79 8.48 -4.36
N ALA A 51 5.70 7.31 -4.98
CA ALA A 51 4.42 6.70 -5.32
C ALA A 51 3.65 6.28 -4.06
N SER A 52 2.32 6.27 -4.13
CA SER A 52 1.52 5.64 -3.07
C SER A 52 1.82 4.14 -3.00
N PRO A 53 1.63 3.49 -1.84
CA PRO A 53 2.10 2.13 -1.61
C PRO A 53 1.69 1.12 -2.69
N PHE A 54 0.43 1.08 -3.06
CA PHE A 54 -0.06 0.14 -4.07
C PHE A 54 0.46 0.47 -5.48
N ASN A 55 0.61 1.75 -5.83
CA ASN A 55 1.28 2.14 -7.06
C ASN A 55 2.75 1.75 -7.07
N ALA A 56 3.45 1.95 -5.95
CA ALA A 56 4.86 1.58 -5.82
C ALA A 56 5.09 0.09 -6.04
N LEU A 57 4.19 -0.76 -5.53
CA LEU A 57 4.23 -2.19 -5.80
C LEU A 57 4.28 -2.47 -7.30
N PHE A 58 3.31 -1.97 -8.08
CA PHE A 58 3.24 -2.27 -9.51
C PHE A 58 4.36 -1.60 -10.31
N MET A 59 4.82 -0.44 -9.89
CA MET A 59 5.99 0.20 -10.48
C MET A 59 7.25 -0.67 -10.26
N ALA A 60 7.47 -1.19 -9.04
CA ALA A 60 8.59 -2.07 -8.74
C ALA A 60 8.51 -3.39 -9.52
N LEU A 61 7.35 -4.07 -9.50
CA LEU A 61 7.13 -5.30 -10.26
C LEU A 61 7.34 -5.09 -11.77
N HIS A 62 6.88 -3.95 -12.31
CA HIS A 62 7.11 -3.59 -13.70
C HIS A 62 8.62 -3.39 -13.99
N SER A 63 9.32 -2.66 -13.13
CA SER A 63 10.78 -2.48 -13.26
C SER A 63 11.52 -3.81 -13.25
N ASP A 64 11.15 -4.72 -12.35
CA ASP A 64 11.75 -6.04 -12.26
C ASP A 64 11.47 -6.88 -13.51
N SER A 65 10.21 -6.91 -13.98
CA SER A 65 9.81 -7.66 -15.18
C SER A 65 10.50 -7.17 -16.46
N LYS A 66 10.91 -5.89 -16.50
CA LYS A 66 11.60 -5.26 -17.63
C LYS A 66 13.11 -5.21 -17.47
N GLY A 67 13.65 -5.65 -16.35
CA GLY A 67 15.09 -5.54 -16.05
C GLY A 67 15.58 -4.09 -15.96
N CYS A 68 14.71 -3.16 -15.54
CA CYS A 68 15.09 -1.75 -15.41
C CYS A 68 16.13 -1.56 -14.30
N LYS A 69 17.04 -0.62 -14.51
CA LYS A 69 18.10 -0.26 -13.53
C LYS A 69 17.60 0.66 -12.43
N THR A 70 16.48 1.36 -12.68
CA THR A 70 15.90 2.35 -11.75
C THR A 70 14.46 2.01 -11.40
N ASN A 71 13.96 2.66 -10.34
CA ASN A 71 12.53 2.75 -10.00
C ASN A 71 12.00 4.18 -10.21
N LEU A 72 12.54 4.87 -11.23
CA LEU A 72 12.11 6.21 -11.63
C LEU A 72 11.14 6.13 -12.80
N PHE A 73 10.01 6.81 -12.65
CA PHE A 73 8.94 6.74 -13.64
C PHE A 73 8.49 8.12 -14.09
N THR A 74 8.13 8.23 -15.35
CA THR A 74 7.68 9.48 -15.97
C THR A 74 6.38 9.26 -16.76
N LEU A 75 5.60 10.33 -16.93
CA LEU A 75 4.51 10.36 -17.90
C LEU A 75 5.08 10.51 -19.30
N TYR A 76 4.35 10.03 -20.29
CA TYR A 76 4.69 10.22 -21.71
C TYR A 76 4.85 11.71 -22.06
N THR A 77 3.93 12.55 -21.57
CA THR A 77 3.96 14.01 -21.76
C THR A 77 5.21 14.64 -21.18
N ASP A 78 5.54 14.27 -19.93
CA ASP A 78 6.70 14.84 -19.21
C ASP A 78 8.03 14.43 -19.88
N ALA A 79 8.11 13.19 -20.39
CA ALA A 79 9.26 12.75 -21.17
C ALA A 79 9.42 13.59 -22.45
N LYS A 80 8.32 13.80 -23.19
CA LYS A 80 8.32 14.58 -24.44
C LYS A 80 8.69 16.06 -24.20
N GLU A 81 8.18 16.69 -23.18
CA GLU A 81 8.51 18.07 -22.80
C GLU A 81 10.01 18.27 -22.48
N ARG A 82 10.70 17.18 -22.11
CA ARG A 82 12.15 17.14 -21.85
C ARG A 82 12.99 16.75 -23.04
N GLY A 83 12.39 16.66 -24.23
CA GLY A 83 13.10 16.28 -25.44
C GLY A 83 13.47 14.79 -25.49
N THR A 84 12.84 13.95 -24.63
CA THR A 84 12.98 12.51 -24.67
C THR A 84 11.68 11.86 -25.16
N SER A 85 11.71 10.59 -25.54
CA SER A 85 10.52 9.85 -25.95
C SER A 85 10.52 8.45 -25.37
N VAL A 86 9.35 7.88 -25.19
CA VAL A 86 9.20 6.45 -24.91
C VAL A 86 9.62 5.68 -26.14
N ARG A 87 10.44 4.63 -25.98
CA ARG A 87 10.89 3.80 -27.09
C ARG A 87 9.71 3.04 -27.71
N GLU A 88 9.84 2.70 -28.99
CA GLU A 88 8.83 1.93 -29.70
C GLU A 88 8.57 0.56 -29.01
N HIS A 89 7.33 0.14 -29.03
CA HIS A 89 6.85 -1.13 -28.44
C HIS A 89 6.96 -1.24 -26.91
N GLU A 90 7.41 -0.20 -26.22
CA GLU A 90 7.41 -0.21 -24.76
C GLU A 90 6.01 -0.06 -24.19
N GLN A 91 5.72 -0.86 -23.18
CA GLN A 91 4.47 -0.82 -22.45
C GLN A 91 4.73 -0.24 -21.06
N GLY A 92 3.93 0.75 -20.67
CA GLY A 92 3.99 1.32 -19.34
C GLY A 92 3.16 0.54 -18.31
N VAL A 93 3.21 1.03 -17.09
CA VAL A 93 2.45 0.50 -15.96
C VAL A 93 1.28 1.43 -15.62
N PRO A 94 0.08 0.92 -15.32
CA PRO A 94 -1.01 1.74 -14.85
C PRO A 94 -0.69 2.34 -13.49
N PHE A 95 -0.98 3.62 -13.35
CA PHE A 95 -0.79 4.40 -12.15
C PHE A 95 -2.13 5.01 -11.71
N LEU A 96 -2.54 4.72 -10.50
CA LEU A 96 -3.77 5.21 -9.93
C LEU A 96 -3.52 6.58 -9.30
N TYR A 97 -4.11 7.60 -9.92
CA TYR A 97 -3.99 8.97 -9.47
C TYR A 97 -5.30 9.44 -8.87
N TYR A 98 -5.24 9.96 -7.65
CA TYR A 98 -6.40 10.53 -6.96
C TYR A 98 -6.33 12.05 -7.07
N ASN A 99 -7.26 12.61 -7.83
CA ASN A 99 -7.34 14.04 -8.09
C ASN A 99 -8.44 14.67 -7.23
N TRP A 100 -8.06 15.60 -6.36
CA TRP A 100 -8.95 16.35 -5.45
C TRP A 100 -9.43 17.67 -6.04
N ASN A 101 -9.65 17.72 -7.32
CA ASN A 101 -10.00 18.94 -8.04
C ASN A 101 -11.51 19.20 -8.15
N ARG A 102 -12.34 18.38 -7.52
CA ARG A 102 -13.79 18.50 -7.57
C ARG A 102 -14.40 18.64 -6.18
N TYR A 103 -15.47 19.41 -6.11
CA TYR A 103 -16.24 19.64 -4.91
C TYR A 103 -17.72 19.42 -5.22
N VAL A 104 -18.42 18.65 -4.41
CA VAL A 104 -19.85 18.38 -4.53
C VAL A 104 -20.62 19.14 -3.46
N ASN A 105 -21.75 19.71 -3.83
CA ASN A 105 -22.65 20.35 -2.88
C ASN A 105 -23.27 19.29 -1.96
N ARG A 106 -23.21 19.52 -0.65
CA ARG A 106 -23.71 18.57 0.38
C ARG A 106 -25.22 18.32 0.27
N ASN A 107 -25.96 19.32 -0.23
CA ASN A 107 -27.42 19.28 -0.36
C ASN A 107 -27.87 18.89 -1.78
N ASN A 108 -26.98 18.96 -2.77
CA ASN A 108 -27.28 18.60 -4.16
C ASN A 108 -26.09 17.83 -4.79
N PRO A 109 -26.15 16.49 -4.84
CA PRO A 109 -25.07 15.68 -5.38
C PRO A 109 -24.76 15.87 -6.88
N GLU A 110 -25.65 16.51 -7.62
CA GLU A 110 -25.45 16.83 -9.05
C GLU A 110 -24.68 18.15 -9.25
N ASP A 111 -24.66 19.00 -8.23
CA ASP A 111 -23.91 20.25 -8.24
C ASP A 111 -22.44 19.99 -7.88
N ILE A 112 -21.65 19.78 -8.91
CA ILE A 112 -20.20 19.50 -8.80
C ILE A 112 -19.43 20.62 -9.46
N ILE A 113 -18.58 21.30 -8.67
CA ILE A 113 -17.72 22.38 -9.14
C ILE A 113 -16.25 21.97 -9.15
N THR A 114 -15.43 22.71 -9.91
CA THR A 114 -13.98 22.52 -9.92
C THR A 114 -13.32 23.15 -8.70
N ARG A 115 -12.06 22.77 -8.40
CA ARG A 115 -11.26 23.43 -7.35
C ARG A 115 -11.11 24.94 -7.61
N ARG A 116 -10.99 25.32 -8.88
CA ARG A 116 -10.88 26.74 -9.26
C ARG A 116 -12.14 27.49 -8.84
N ASP A 117 -13.30 26.97 -9.18
CA ASP A 117 -14.59 27.58 -8.86
C ASP A 117 -14.83 27.61 -7.34
N TYR A 118 -14.49 26.52 -6.64
CA TYR A 118 -14.56 26.44 -5.18
C TYR A 118 -13.71 27.52 -4.50
N LEU A 119 -12.50 27.78 -4.99
CA LEU A 119 -11.62 28.79 -4.41
C LEU A 119 -12.19 30.21 -4.54
N LEU A 120 -13.01 30.44 -5.56
CA LEU A 120 -13.68 31.74 -5.82
C LEU A 120 -14.96 31.94 -5.00
N LEU A 121 -15.47 30.91 -4.32
CA LEU A 121 -16.67 31.02 -3.48
C LEU A 121 -16.37 31.82 -2.20
N GLU A 122 -17.41 32.51 -1.71
CA GLU A 122 -17.38 33.11 -0.38
C GLU A 122 -17.32 32.03 0.72
N PRO A 123 -16.77 32.35 1.91
CA PRO A 123 -16.57 31.38 3.00
C PRO A 123 -17.85 30.58 3.35
N GLU A 124 -19.00 31.25 3.46
CA GLU A 124 -20.28 30.63 3.78
C GLU A 124 -20.76 29.65 2.69
N MET A 125 -20.45 29.95 1.44
CA MET A 125 -20.75 29.04 0.32
C MET A 125 -19.82 27.83 0.30
N LYS A 126 -18.57 27.99 0.71
CA LYS A 126 -17.60 26.88 0.79
C LYS A 126 -18.02 25.78 1.75
N GLU A 127 -18.71 26.14 2.84
CA GLU A 127 -19.24 25.16 3.80
C GLU A 127 -20.29 24.22 3.20
N GLN A 128 -20.95 24.66 2.13
CA GLN A 128 -21.95 23.83 1.43
C GLN A 128 -21.32 22.77 0.55
N TYR A 129 -20.04 22.83 0.30
CA TYR A 129 -19.34 21.90 -0.58
C TYR A 129 -18.41 20.99 0.18
N LYS A 130 -18.30 19.76 -0.30
CA LYS A 130 -17.39 18.72 0.18
C LYS A 130 -16.45 18.35 -0.95
N GLY A 131 -15.16 18.32 -0.67
CA GLY A 131 -14.16 17.80 -1.62
C GLY A 131 -14.44 16.33 -1.96
N ILE A 132 -14.43 16.01 -3.24
CA ILE A 132 -14.48 14.65 -3.73
C ILE A 132 -13.22 14.37 -4.54
N HIS A 133 -12.69 13.16 -4.37
CA HIS A 133 -11.60 12.71 -5.22
C HIS A 133 -12.15 12.02 -6.46
N ASN A 134 -11.51 12.29 -7.58
CA ASN A 134 -11.72 11.55 -8.81
C ASN A 134 -10.52 10.62 -9.02
N ARG A 135 -10.80 9.33 -9.17
CA ARG A 135 -9.78 8.32 -9.49
C ARG A 135 -9.52 8.40 -10.99
N GLU A 136 -8.30 8.72 -11.35
CA GLU A 136 -7.82 8.74 -12.72
C GLU A 136 -6.76 7.65 -12.88
N ILE A 137 -6.74 7.03 -14.06
CA ILE A 137 -5.69 6.08 -14.42
C ILE A 137 -4.80 6.73 -15.46
N ARG A 138 -3.52 6.76 -15.17
CA ARG A 138 -2.48 7.23 -16.08
C ARG A 138 -1.50 6.10 -16.34
N THR A 139 -0.81 6.16 -17.45
CA THR A 139 0.26 5.21 -17.78
C THR A 139 1.60 5.87 -17.50
N LEU A 140 2.42 5.23 -16.69
CA LEU A 140 3.79 5.63 -16.44
C LEU A 140 4.76 4.70 -17.17
N PHE A 141 5.90 5.25 -17.53
CA PHE A 141 7.02 4.52 -18.14
C PHE A 141 8.25 4.68 -17.24
N ASN A 142 8.99 3.61 -17.02
CA ASN A 142 10.28 3.73 -16.39
C ASN A 142 11.20 4.57 -17.28
N ILE A 143 12.07 5.40 -16.70
CA ILE A 143 13.00 6.23 -17.48
C ILE A 143 13.92 5.39 -18.37
N ASP A 144 14.20 4.14 -17.98
CA ASP A 144 14.97 3.18 -18.78
C ASP A 144 14.23 2.73 -20.05
N GLN A 145 12.91 2.91 -20.12
CA GLN A 145 12.09 2.62 -21.32
C GLN A 145 12.02 3.81 -22.26
N THR A 146 12.69 4.90 -21.95
CA THR A 146 12.73 6.11 -22.77
C THR A 146 14.06 6.26 -23.52
N THR A 147 14.15 7.27 -24.36
CA THR A 147 15.42 7.65 -24.99
C THR A 147 16.34 8.44 -24.07
N PHE A 148 15.95 8.72 -22.83
CA PHE A 148 16.72 9.51 -21.88
C PHE A 148 18.17 9.02 -21.67
N PRO A 149 18.43 7.71 -21.52
CA PRO A 149 19.80 7.19 -21.42
C PRO A 149 20.73 7.53 -22.59
N TYR A 150 20.15 7.85 -23.75
CA TYR A 150 20.90 8.10 -24.99
C TYR A 150 20.92 9.58 -25.37
N VAL A 151 19.90 10.35 -25.01
CA VAL A 151 19.75 11.78 -25.35
C VAL A 151 20.48 12.66 -24.33
N ASP A 152 20.44 12.28 -23.06
CA ASP A 152 21.12 12.99 -21.96
C ASP A 152 21.77 11.96 -21.02
N GLU A 153 22.84 11.34 -21.48
CA GLU A 153 23.61 10.34 -20.75
C GLU A 153 24.08 10.85 -19.38
N ARG A 154 24.53 12.12 -19.31
CA ARG A 154 24.98 12.73 -18.07
C ARG A 154 23.84 12.91 -17.08
N GLY A 155 22.67 13.40 -17.53
CA GLY A 155 21.49 13.53 -16.69
C GLY A 155 20.99 12.19 -16.20
N TYR A 156 21.04 11.17 -17.05
CA TYR A 156 20.69 9.80 -16.67
C TYR A 156 21.65 9.22 -15.63
N ASP A 157 22.96 9.41 -15.77
CA ASP A 157 23.96 8.98 -14.78
C ASP A 157 23.76 9.68 -13.43
N ILE A 158 23.35 10.93 -13.43
CA ILE A 158 23.01 11.66 -12.20
C ILE A 158 21.76 11.02 -11.57
N ALA A 159 20.74 10.72 -12.36
CA ALA A 159 19.52 10.07 -11.87
C ALA A 159 19.84 8.68 -11.27
N LEU A 160 20.68 7.88 -11.92
CA LEU A 160 21.15 6.59 -11.39
C LEU A 160 21.84 6.74 -10.02
N LYS A 161 22.70 7.74 -9.86
CA LYS A 161 23.46 7.97 -8.62
C LYS A 161 22.61 8.53 -7.49
N THR A 162 21.67 9.41 -7.80
CA THR A 162 20.80 10.07 -6.80
C THR A 162 19.67 9.18 -6.33
N ASP A 163 19.16 8.31 -7.19
CA ASP A 163 18.04 7.44 -6.89
C ASP A 163 18.42 5.97 -6.65
N GLY A 164 19.72 5.72 -6.48
CA GLY A 164 20.25 4.40 -6.16
C GLY A 164 20.00 3.43 -7.31
N GLY A 165 20.72 3.65 -8.38
CA GLY A 165 20.96 2.57 -9.31
C GLY A 165 21.56 1.38 -8.55
N ILE A 166 21.32 0.18 -9.04
CA ILE A 166 21.82 -1.06 -8.47
C ILE A 166 23.30 -0.86 -8.09
N THR A 167 23.59 -0.86 -6.80
CA THR A 167 24.96 -0.97 -6.34
C THR A 167 25.35 -2.43 -6.53
N GLU A 168 26.29 -2.69 -7.44
CA GLU A 168 26.79 -4.05 -7.74
C GLU A 168 27.31 -4.81 -6.51
N ASN A 169 27.53 -4.11 -5.40
CA ASN A 169 28.21 -4.63 -4.21
C ASN A 169 27.28 -5.09 -3.06
N GLY A 170 26.01 -5.34 -3.30
CA GLY A 170 25.13 -5.83 -2.23
C GLY A 170 25.09 -4.91 -0.99
N TYR A 171 24.43 -5.36 0.06
CA TYR A 171 24.40 -4.67 1.36
C TYR A 171 25.78 -4.70 2.01
N SER A 172 26.38 -3.53 2.26
CA SER A 172 27.60 -3.43 3.05
C SER A 172 27.30 -3.66 4.55
N GLU A 173 28.29 -4.06 5.33
CA GLU A 173 28.17 -4.17 6.80
C GLU A 173 27.69 -2.86 7.45
N SER A 174 28.06 -1.73 6.88
CA SER A 174 27.58 -0.41 7.31
C SER A 174 26.08 -0.20 7.04
N ASP A 175 25.57 -0.73 5.95
CA ASP A 175 24.14 -0.63 5.58
C ASP A 175 23.30 -1.58 6.42
N GLU A 176 23.80 -2.75 6.75
CA GLU A 176 23.16 -3.68 7.68
C GLU A 176 23.04 -3.05 9.08
N ARG A 177 24.09 -2.40 9.57
CA ARG A 177 24.02 -1.69 10.86
C ARG A 177 23.02 -0.54 10.85
N LYS A 178 22.92 0.23 9.77
CA LYS A 178 21.91 1.29 9.62
C LYS A 178 20.51 0.69 9.58
N LEU A 179 20.33 -0.41 8.90
CA LEU A 179 19.07 -1.14 8.88
C LEU A 179 18.65 -1.59 10.29
N HIS A 180 19.57 -2.17 11.06
CA HIS A 180 19.33 -2.58 12.44
C HIS A 180 18.82 -1.41 13.30
N ILE A 181 19.49 -0.28 13.24
CA ILE A 181 19.13 0.91 14.02
C ILE A 181 17.74 1.39 13.61
N ARG A 182 17.52 1.55 12.30
CA ARG A 182 16.25 2.05 11.74
C ARG A 182 15.09 1.13 12.06
N PHE A 183 15.29 -0.19 11.96
CA PHE A 183 14.23 -1.15 12.22
C PHE A 183 13.93 -1.32 13.71
N ASN A 184 14.94 -1.21 14.57
CA ASN A 184 14.71 -1.18 16.01
C ASN A 184 13.88 0.06 16.43
N ASP A 185 14.16 1.24 15.88
CA ASP A 185 13.34 2.43 16.09
C ASP A 185 11.91 2.22 15.60
N PHE A 186 11.74 1.63 14.42
CA PHE A 186 10.43 1.23 13.90
C PHE A 186 9.68 0.32 14.88
N LEU A 187 10.31 -0.73 15.40
CA LEU A 187 9.67 -1.65 16.34
C LEU A 187 9.28 -0.96 17.65
N LEU A 188 10.09 -0.01 18.15
CA LEU A 188 9.74 0.82 19.30
C LEU A 188 8.49 1.66 19.01
N LYS A 189 8.41 2.28 17.82
CA LYS A 189 7.22 3.03 17.39
C LYS A 189 5.98 2.14 17.30
N MET A 190 6.11 0.94 16.72
CA MET A 190 4.98 -0.01 16.66
C MET A 190 4.51 -0.40 18.06
N ARG A 191 5.43 -0.69 18.99
CA ARG A 191 5.11 -1.02 20.37
C ARG A 191 4.37 0.12 21.08
N ASP A 192 4.80 1.34 20.86
CA ASP A 192 4.31 2.49 21.61
C ASP A 192 3.00 3.06 21.03
N TYR A 193 2.77 2.91 19.73
CA TYR A 193 1.66 3.57 19.02
C TYR A 193 0.67 2.63 18.34
N LEU A 194 1.01 1.37 18.11
CA LEU A 194 0.13 0.42 17.39
C LEU A 194 -0.17 -0.85 18.19
N VAL A 195 0.84 -1.67 18.46
CA VAL A 195 0.66 -3.01 19.04
C VAL A 195 1.90 -3.41 19.85
N PRO A 196 1.75 -4.00 21.03
CA PRO A 196 2.88 -4.54 21.78
C PRO A 196 3.64 -5.59 20.96
N VAL A 197 4.94 -5.40 20.81
CA VAL A 197 5.84 -6.40 20.21
C VAL A 197 6.66 -7.03 21.34
N ARG A 198 6.51 -8.33 21.52
CA ARG A 198 7.11 -9.11 22.62
C ARG A 198 8.04 -10.18 22.07
N SER A 199 9.10 -10.49 22.82
CA SER A 199 9.93 -11.64 22.56
C SER A 199 9.66 -12.70 23.61
N ASP A 200 9.02 -13.79 23.24
CA ASP A 200 8.59 -14.84 24.19
C ASP A 200 9.42 -16.13 24.11
N GLY A 201 10.31 -16.24 23.12
CA GLY A 201 11.10 -17.44 22.91
C GLY A 201 10.28 -18.65 22.41
N SER A 202 9.03 -18.43 21.93
CA SER A 202 8.13 -19.52 21.45
C SER A 202 8.59 -20.15 20.14
N GLY A 203 9.61 -19.62 19.50
CA GLY A 203 10.19 -20.18 18.28
C GLY A 203 9.42 -19.86 16.98
N MET A 204 8.17 -19.38 17.06
CA MET A 204 7.38 -19.02 15.87
C MET A 204 6.81 -17.61 15.96
N PRO A 205 7.04 -16.76 14.93
CA PRO A 205 6.42 -15.44 14.86
C PRO A 205 4.91 -15.59 14.74
N HIS A 206 4.15 -14.85 15.56
CA HIS A 206 2.69 -14.82 15.46
C HIS A 206 2.10 -13.54 16.05
N TYR A 207 0.93 -13.17 15.53
CA TYR A 207 0.07 -12.17 16.14
C TYR A 207 -1.10 -12.86 16.85
N GLU A 208 -1.25 -12.60 18.15
CA GLU A 208 -2.32 -13.14 18.98
C GLU A 208 -3.46 -12.12 19.07
N THR A 209 -4.61 -12.45 18.48
CA THR A 209 -5.75 -11.54 18.37
C THR A 209 -6.38 -11.23 19.74
N ASP A 210 -6.50 -12.22 20.60
CA ASP A 210 -7.17 -12.07 21.92
C ASP A 210 -6.39 -11.16 22.87
N ARG A 211 -5.07 -11.19 22.80
CA ARG A 211 -4.18 -10.35 23.60
C ARG A 211 -3.76 -9.09 22.90
N ASP A 212 -4.12 -8.97 21.63
CA ASP A 212 -3.69 -7.87 20.78
C ASP A 212 -2.17 -7.60 20.87
N ALA A 213 -1.38 -8.63 20.64
CA ALA A 213 0.07 -8.57 20.78
C ALA A 213 0.79 -9.38 19.71
N VAL A 214 1.89 -8.85 19.23
CA VAL A 214 2.83 -9.55 18.33
C VAL A 214 3.88 -10.26 19.18
N TYR A 215 4.12 -11.53 18.87
CA TYR A 215 5.17 -12.34 19.49
C TYR A 215 6.23 -12.70 18.45
N MET A 216 7.48 -12.41 18.78
CA MET A 216 8.62 -12.64 17.90
C MET A 216 9.67 -13.49 18.62
N PRO A 217 10.24 -14.50 17.94
CA PRO A 217 11.47 -15.15 18.38
C PRO A 217 12.59 -14.11 18.52
N ARG A 218 13.63 -14.47 19.23
CA ARG A 218 14.81 -13.60 19.33
C ARG A 218 15.45 -13.47 17.96
N GLN A 219 15.95 -12.27 17.62
CA GLN A 219 16.58 -11.99 16.34
C GLN A 219 17.66 -13.02 15.96
N ARG A 220 18.48 -13.49 16.93
CA ARG A 220 19.54 -14.49 16.72
C ARG A 220 19.05 -15.89 16.31
N GLU A 221 17.75 -16.15 16.39
CA GLU A 221 17.12 -17.41 16.00
C GLU A 221 16.82 -17.45 14.49
N PHE A 222 16.91 -16.30 13.83
CA PHE A 222 16.78 -16.19 12.38
C PHE A 222 18.13 -16.35 11.69
N LYS A 223 18.14 -17.00 10.55
CA LYS A 223 19.35 -17.20 9.75
C LYS A 223 19.91 -15.88 9.23
N HIS A 224 19.03 -14.98 8.80
CA HIS A 224 19.39 -13.65 8.31
C HIS A 224 18.54 -12.59 8.99
N TYR A 225 19.11 -11.40 9.17
CA TYR A 225 18.38 -10.30 9.81
C TYR A 225 17.13 -9.85 9.03
N HIS A 226 17.22 -9.85 7.70
CA HIS A 226 16.07 -9.48 6.87
C HIS A 226 14.90 -10.49 6.96
N ASP A 227 15.15 -11.76 7.30
CA ASP A 227 14.08 -12.73 7.58
C ASP A 227 13.32 -12.33 8.87
N TYR A 228 14.06 -11.91 9.92
CA TYR A 228 13.47 -11.35 11.13
C TYR A 228 12.64 -10.10 10.83
N VAL A 229 13.18 -9.17 10.02
CA VAL A 229 12.48 -7.94 9.61
C VAL A 229 11.18 -8.28 8.91
N GLN A 230 11.20 -9.17 7.93
CA GLN A 230 10.02 -9.51 7.14
C GLN A 230 8.96 -10.21 7.99
N GLU A 231 9.35 -11.15 8.87
CA GLU A 231 8.38 -11.80 9.76
C GLU A 231 7.75 -10.81 10.75
N ALA A 232 8.54 -9.91 11.33
CA ALA A 232 7.99 -8.87 12.20
C ALA A 232 6.98 -7.97 11.46
N LEU A 233 7.29 -7.60 10.21
CA LEU A 233 6.38 -6.81 9.37
C LEU A 233 5.06 -7.56 9.08
N ARG A 234 5.09 -8.86 8.77
CA ARG A 234 3.88 -9.67 8.58
C ARG A 234 2.98 -9.63 9.81
N GLN A 235 3.56 -9.85 11.00
CA GLN A 235 2.78 -9.85 12.24
C GLN A 235 2.22 -8.48 12.57
N ILE A 236 2.96 -7.40 12.30
CA ILE A 236 2.50 -6.02 12.47
C ILE A 236 1.37 -5.70 11.47
N VAL A 237 1.48 -6.12 10.22
CA VAL A 237 0.40 -5.98 9.23
C VAL A 237 -0.84 -6.74 9.67
N SER A 238 -0.69 -7.98 10.16
CA SER A 238 -1.82 -8.75 10.70
C SER A 238 -2.49 -8.00 11.86
N ALA A 239 -1.71 -7.41 12.76
CA ALA A 239 -2.24 -6.61 13.86
C ALA A 239 -3.08 -5.42 13.39
N THR A 240 -2.79 -4.81 12.24
CA THR A 240 -3.64 -3.73 11.70
C THR A 240 -5.06 -4.19 11.39
N GLY A 241 -5.27 -5.48 11.12
CA GLY A 241 -6.58 -6.10 10.83
C GLY A 241 -7.46 -6.35 12.05
N HIS A 242 -6.94 -6.13 13.26
CA HIS A 242 -7.68 -6.36 14.49
C HIS A 242 -9.04 -5.68 14.50
N GLN A 243 -10.02 -6.29 15.21
CA GLN A 243 -11.41 -5.81 15.29
C GLN A 243 -11.56 -4.35 15.78
N GLN A 244 -10.62 -3.87 16.58
CA GLN A 244 -10.61 -2.48 17.06
C GLN A 244 -9.88 -1.51 16.12
N ARG A 245 -9.30 -1.97 15.03
CA ARG A 245 -8.62 -1.17 14.02
C ARG A 245 -9.38 -1.23 12.69
N LEU A 246 -8.82 -1.93 11.72
CA LEU A 246 -9.44 -2.04 10.39
C LEU A 246 -10.53 -3.10 10.29
N ALA A 247 -10.64 -3.98 11.28
CA ALA A 247 -11.63 -5.07 11.35
C ALA A 247 -11.73 -5.86 10.03
N ARG A 248 -10.57 -6.24 9.46
CA ARG A 248 -10.55 -7.01 8.22
C ARG A 248 -11.25 -8.35 8.39
N GLU A 249 -11.94 -8.80 7.35
CA GLU A 249 -12.82 -9.96 7.41
C GLU A 249 -12.10 -11.23 7.83
N GLY A 250 -10.85 -11.43 7.41
CA GLY A 250 -10.01 -12.56 7.81
C GLY A 250 -9.48 -12.50 9.26
N MET A 251 -9.74 -11.40 9.98
CA MET A 251 -9.21 -11.18 11.34
C MET A 251 -10.29 -11.06 12.40
N VAL A 252 -11.56 -11.04 12.04
CA VAL A 252 -12.67 -10.80 12.97
C VAL A 252 -13.69 -11.93 12.97
N MET A 253 -14.19 -12.28 14.14
CA MET A 253 -15.33 -13.18 14.27
C MET A 253 -16.62 -12.43 13.92
N LYS A 254 -17.43 -12.99 13.03
CA LYS A 254 -18.78 -12.47 12.71
C LYS A 254 -19.83 -13.34 13.38
N ASN A 255 -20.66 -12.76 14.25
CA ASN A 255 -21.73 -13.47 14.97
C ASN A 255 -21.23 -14.71 15.73
N GLY A 256 -20.03 -14.66 16.31
CA GLY A 256 -19.43 -15.77 17.01
C GLY A 256 -18.82 -16.86 16.12
N MET A 257 -18.87 -16.70 14.80
CA MET A 257 -18.25 -17.62 13.84
C MET A 257 -16.86 -17.11 13.44
N PRO A 258 -15.87 -18.00 13.32
CA PRO A 258 -14.54 -17.64 12.80
C PRO A 258 -14.63 -17.19 11.34
N PRO A 259 -13.59 -16.48 10.84
CA PRO A 259 -13.49 -16.14 9.42
C PRO A 259 -13.59 -17.37 8.53
N SER A 260 -14.19 -17.21 7.35
CA SER A 260 -14.21 -18.25 6.33
C SER A 260 -12.79 -18.57 5.83
N GLU A 261 -12.60 -19.75 5.27
CA GLU A 261 -11.31 -20.15 4.70
C GLU A 261 -10.85 -19.18 3.60
N ASP A 262 -11.78 -18.70 2.76
CA ASP A 262 -11.47 -17.73 1.71
C ASP A 262 -11.08 -16.37 2.29
N ALA A 263 -11.75 -15.91 3.35
CA ALA A 263 -11.36 -14.68 4.05
C ALA A 263 -9.97 -14.78 4.67
N LEU A 264 -9.60 -15.96 5.22
CA LEU A 264 -8.26 -16.22 5.74
C LEU A 264 -7.20 -16.21 4.64
N LYS A 265 -7.49 -16.79 3.47
CA LYS A 265 -6.59 -16.79 2.31
C LYS A 265 -6.40 -15.38 1.74
N GLN A 266 -7.48 -14.58 1.69
CA GLN A 266 -7.40 -13.18 1.26
C GLN A 266 -6.62 -12.34 2.26
N GLU A 267 -6.84 -12.50 3.57
CA GLU A 267 -6.07 -11.83 4.61
C GLU A 267 -4.57 -12.13 4.47
N ARG A 268 -4.20 -13.38 4.22
CA ARG A 268 -2.81 -13.76 4.02
C ARG A 268 -2.21 -13.05 2.80
N LEU A 269 -2.96 -12.87 1.72
CA LEU A 269 -2.50 -12.11 0.55
C LEU A 269 -2.28 -10.63 0.90
N VAL A 270 -3.18 -10.02 1.67
CA VAL A 270 -3.01 -8.64 2.17
C VAL A 270 -1.73 -8.53 3.00
N VAL A 271 -1.49 -9.49 3.91
CA VAL A 271 -0.29 -9.52 4.76
C VAL A 271 0.99 -9.64 3.93
N GLU A 272 1.04 -10.55 2.95
CA GLU A 272 2.22 -10.70 2.09
C GLU A 272 2.49 -9.43 1.28
N ILE A 273 1.45 -8.82 0.69
CA ILE A 273 1.63 -7.62 -0.15
C ILE A 273 2.02 -6.41 0.70
N ALA A 274 1.32 -6.15 1.81
CA ALA A 274 1.62 -4.98 2.64
C ALA A 274 2.99 -5.09 3.30
N SER A 275 3.37 -6.28 3.80
CA SER A 275 4.72 -6.51 4.33
C SER A 275 5.79 -6.39 3.23
N GLY A 276 5.51 -6.89 2.02
CA GLY A 276 6.39 -6.75 0.86
C GLY A 276 6.63 -5.28 0.47
N ILE A 277 5.59 -4.46 0.49
CA ILE A 277 5.74 -3.01 0.25
C ILE A 277 6.59 -2.35 1.37
N LYS A 278 6.42 -2.76 2.62
CA LYS A 278 7.29 -2.27 3.71
C LYS A 278 8.73 -2.73 3.55
N MET A 279 8.97 -3.95 3.05
CA MET A 279 10.31 -4.40 2.67
C MET A 279 10.89 -3.52 1.56
N LEU A 280 10.09 -3.19 0.53
CA LEU A 280 10.48 -2.26 -0.54
C LEU A 280 10.85 -0.87 -0.01
N GLU A 281 10.11 -0.33 0.98
CA GLU A 281 10.43 0.93 1.65
C GLU A 281 11.77 0.88 2.42
N LEU A 282 12.14 -0.29 2.89
CA LEU A 282 13.43 -0.54 3.55
C LEU A 282 14.56 -0.84 2.57
N GLY A 283 14.26 -0.98 1.28
CA GLY A 283 15.21 -1.39 0.24
C GLY A 283 15.57 -2.88 0.31
N LEU A 284 14.68 -3.71 0.85
CA LEU A 284 14.88 -5.14 1.04
C LEU A 284 14.00 -5.95 0.09
N PRO A 285 14.48 -7.10 -0.39
CA PRO A 285 13.66 -8.03 -1.17
C PRO A 285 12.61 -8.67 -0.27
N ALA A 286 11.45 -9.00 -0.84
CA ALA A 286 10.39 -9.72 -0.15
C ALA A 286 10.26 -11.16 -0.65
N ARG A 287 10.05 -12.09 0.29
CA ARG A 287 9.85 -13.53 0.03
C ARG A 287 8.46 -13.96 0.48
N LEU A 288 7.90 -14.96 -0.17
CA LEU A 288 6.71 -15.66 0.34
C LEU A 288 7.12 -16.68 1.42
N THR A 289 6.25 -16.87 2.41
CA THR A 289 6.38 -18.02 3.32
C THR A 289 6.11 -19.32 2.56
N GLU A 290 6.48 -20.45 3.15
CA GLU A 290 6.17 -21.77 2.55
C GLU A 290 4.66 -22.00 2.44
N GLU A 291 3.89 -21.60 3.45
CA GLU A 291 2.42 -21.67 3.41
C GLU A 291 1.84 -20.74 2.34
N SER A 292 2.36 -19.54 2.19
CA SER A 292 1.92 -18.58 1.18
C SER A 292 2.21 -19.08 -0.23
N ARG A 293 3.33 -19.72 -0.46
CA ARG A 293 3.65 -20.37 -1.75
C ARG A 293 2.59 -21.41 -2.16
N LYS A 294 2.09 -22.21 -1.20
CA LYS A 294 1.03 -23.19 -1.46
C LYS A 294 -0.31 -22.54 -1.85
N MET A 295 -0.49 -21.24 -1.61
CA MET A 295 -1.72 -20.52 -1.92
C MET A 295 -1.65 -19.73 -3.23
N VAL A 296 -0.51 -19.66 -3.89
CA VAL A 296 -0.30 -18.84 -5.09
C VAL A 296 -1.30 -19.20 -6.20
N ASP A 297 -1.52 -20.49 -6.46
CA ASP A 297 -2.47 -20.92 -7.49
C ASP A 297 -3.91 -20.50 -7.16
N TYR A 298 -4.29 -20.58 -5.88
CA TYR A 298 -5.58 -20.10 -5.42
C TYR A 298 -5.72 -18.59 -5.66
N TRP A 299 -4.74 -17.76 -5.24
CA TRP A 299 -4.77 -16.33 -5.42
C TRP A 299 -4.82 -15.92 -6.90
N ASN A 300 -4.01 -16.56 -7.73
CA ASN A 300 -3.97 -16.28 -9.18
C ASN A 300 -5.30 -16.61 -9.86
N ARG A 301 -5.95 -17.70 -9.47
CA ARG A 301 -7.28 -18.05 -9.98
C ARG A 301 -8.32 -17.03 -9.54
N GLU A 302 -8.38 -16.70 -8.24
CA GLU A 302 -9.36 -15.75 -7.70
C GLU A 302 -9.22 -14.35 -8.32
N LEU A 303 -7.99 -13.84 -8.45
CA LEU A 303 -7.73 -12.55 -9.08
C LEU A 303 -8.14 -12.53 -10.56
N LYS A 304 -7.95 -13.65 -11.27
CA LYS A 304 -8.30 -13.78 -12.69
C LYS A 304 -9.81 -13.90 -12.89
N GLU A 305 -10.49 -14.68 -12.07
CA GLU A 305 -11.94 -14.91 -12.14
C GLU A 305 -12.73 -13.69 -11.62
N ASN A 306 -12.20 -13.00 -10.61
CA ASN A 306 -12.82 -11.87 -9.95
C ASN A 306 -11.91 -10.63 -9.96
N PRO A 307 -11.74 -9.93 -11.09
CA PRO A 307 -10.84 -8.77 -11.19
C PRO A 307 -11.16 -7.61 -10.24
N ILE A 308 -12.37 -7.58 -9.67
CA ILE A 308 -12.75 -6.58 -8.66
C ILE A 308 -11.98 -6.75 -7.34
N LEU A 309 -11.44 -7.95 -7.09
CA LEU A 309 -10.63 -8.22 -5.90
C LEU A 309 -9.35 -7.37 -5.85
N ILE A 310 -8.85 -6.90 -7.01
CA ILE A 310 -7.66 -6.03 -7.04
C ILE A 310 -7.95 -4.67 -6.36
N ASP A 311 -9.18 -4.14 -6.47
CA ASP A 311 -9.54 -2.89 -5.82
C ASP A 311 -9.74 -3.09 -4.30
N ALA A 312 -10.31 -4.22 -3.91
CA ALA A 312 -10.45 -4.57 -2.50
C ALA A 312 -9.07 -4.74 -1.85
N LEU A 313 -8.16 -5.41 -2.56
CA LEU A 313 -6.78 -5.60 -2.14
C LEU A 313 -6.02 -4.27 -2.04
N GLU A 314 -6.19 -3.35 -3.03
CA GLU A 314 -5.67 -2.00 -2.97
C GLU A 314 -6.10 -1.29 -1.68
N SER A 315 -7.41 -1.34 -1.38
CA SER A 315 -7.97 -0.71 -0.20
C SER A 315 -7.38 -1.28 1.09
N ASP A 316 -7.38 -2.59 1.24
CA ASP A 316 -6.92 -3.25 2.48
C ASP A 316 -5.41 -3.07 2.72
N VAL A 317 -4.61 -3.14 1.65
CA VAL A 317 -3.17 -2.92 1.71
C VAL A 317 -2.83 -1.46 2.05
N ASN A 318 -3.44 -0.50 1.35
CA ASN A 318 -3.20 0.92 1.61
C ASN A 318 -3.63 1.31 3.03
N ASN A 319 -4.76 0.78 3.51
CA ASN A 319 -5.26 1.03 4.86
C ASN A 319 -4.31 0.46 5.92
N ALA A 320 -3.83 -0.76 5.73
CA ALA A 320 -2.88 -1.38 6.64
C ALA A 320 -1.58 -0.57 6.75
N LEU A 321 -1.05 -0.15 5.61
CA LEU A 321 0.18 0.64 5.55
C LEU A 321 -0.01 2.05 6.11
N GLU A 322 -1.18 2.66 5.92
CA GLU A 322 -1.45 3.97 6.53
C GLU A 322 -1.46 3.92 8.06
N VAL A 323 -2.08 2.88 8.64
CA VAL A 323 -2.05 2.66 10.08
C VAL A 323 -0.60 2.53 10.58
N ILE A 324 0.22 1.77 9.87
CA ILE A 324 1.65 1.61 10.20
C ILE A 324 2.40 2.94 10.07
N HIS A 325 2.21 3.68 8.97
CA HIS A 325 2.87 4.97 8.76
C HIS A 325 2.49 6.03 9.81
N LYS A 326 1.24 6.01 10.30
CA LYS A 326 0.83 6.86 11.42
C LYS A 326 1.58 6.51 12.70
N ALA A 327 1.69 5.23 13.01
CA ALA A 327 2.46 4.77 14.17
C ALA A 327 3.95 5.14 14.04
N GLU A 328 4.55 5.02 12.85
CA GLU A 328 5.93 5.46 12.58
C GLU A 328 6.14 6.96 12.87
N LYS A 329 5.14 7.79 12.56
CA LYS A 329 5.17 9.23 12.87
C LYS A 329 4.93 9.55 14.35
N GLY A 330 4.65 8.53 15.17
CA GLY A 330 4.31 8.70 16.59
C GLY A 330 2.87 9.21 16.79
N GLU A 331 2.00 9.04 15.81
CA GLU A 331 0.59 9.36 15.91
C GLU A 331 -0.15 8.23 16.61
N LYS A 332 -0.94 8.56 17.62
CA LYS A 332 -1.74 7.57 18.35
C LYS A 332 -2.87 7.04 17.48
N ILE A 333 -2.93 5.72 17.34
CA ILE A 333 -4.02 5.06 16.65
C ILE A 333 -5.25 5.05 17.56
N GLU A 334 -6.36 5.60 17.09
CA GLU A 334 -7.63 5.57 17.79
C GLU A 334 -8.33 4.23 17.52
N TYR A 335 -8.70 3.56 18.63
CA TYR A 335 -9.42 2.29 18.56
C TYR A 335 -10.93 2.52 18.66
N ALA A 336 -11.69 1.86 17.80
CA ALA A 336 -13.13 1.80 17.92
C ALA A 336 -13.56 0.78 18.97
N THR A 337 -14.68 1.04 19.64
CA THR A 337 -15.33 0.03 20.49
C THR A 337 -16.01 -1.03 19.64
N LEU A 338 -16.18 -2.26 20.16
CA LEU A 338 -16.88 -3.34 19.45
C LEU A 338 -18.26 -2.92 18.93
N ARG A 339 -19.02 -2.22 19.77
CA ARG A 339 -20.37 -1.72 19.40
C ARG A 339 -20.33 -0.74 18.24
N ASN A 340 -19.37 0.15 18.25
CA ASN A 340 -19.21 1.14 17.20
C ASN A 340 -18.67 0.48 15.93
N ARG A 341 -17.82 -0.54 16.07
CA ARG A 341 -17.28 -1.29 14.93
C ARG A 341 -18.38 -2.00 14.14
N GLN A 342 -19.39 -2.56 14.80
CA GLN A 342 -20.55 -3.13 14.11
C GLN A 342 -21.28 -2.07 13.28
N LYS A 343 -21.52 -0.86 13.83
CA LYS A 343 -22.12 0.24 13.08
C LYS A 343 -21.28 0.68 11.89
N THR A 344 -19.98 0.71 12.06
CA THR A 344 -19.04 1.03 10.98
C THR A 344 -19.10 -0.03 9.88
N THR A 345 -19.27 -1.30 10.23
CA THR A 345 -19.43 -2.39 9.26
C THR A 345 -20.72 -2.24 8.47
N ASP A 346 -21.84 -1.90 9.15
CA ASP A 346 -23.13 -1.66 8.48
C ASP A 346 -23.04 -0.49 7.47
N LEU A 347 -22.25 0.53 7.78
CA LEU A 347 -21.98 1.63 6.85
C LEU A 347 -21.04 1.21 5.71
N ARG A 348 -20.10 0.29 5.96
CA ARG A 348 -19.28 -0.30 4.90
C ARG A 348 -20.11 -0.96 3.82
N ASP A 349 -21.20 -1.63 4.19
CA ASP A 349 -22.11 -2.28 3.24
C ASP A 349 -22.87 -1.27 2.38
N GLN A 350 -22.97 -0.02 2.83
CA GLN A 350 -23.68 1.08 2.16
C GLN A 350 -22.76 2.02 1.38
N LEU A 351 -21.47 2.07 1.72
CA LEU A 351 -20.47 2.94 1.09
C LEU A 351 -19.48 2.12 0.24
N PRO A 352 -18.94 2.70 -0.83
CA PRO A 352 -17.84 2.08 -1.56
C PRO A 352 -16.71 1.69 -0.61
N LYS A 353 -16.16 0.47 -0.74
CA LYS A 353 -15.20 -0.14 0.19
C LYS A 353 -13.95 0.68 0.51
N HIS A 354 -13.62 1.66 -0.31
CA HIS A 354 -12.47 2.56 -0.12
C HIS A 354 -12.71 3.72 0.88
N TYR A 355 -13.88 3.83 1.50
CA TYR A 355 -14.21 4.90 2.43
C TYR A 355 -13.84 4.63 3.90
N PHE A 356 -13.39 3.43 4.22
CA PHE A 356 -12.99 3.08 5.58
C PHE A 356 -11.48 3.13 5.78
N VAL A 357 -10.90 4.20 5.32
CA VAL A 357 -9.47 4.39 5.40
C VAL A 357 -9.19 5.25 6.62
N ALA A 358 -8.24 4.85 7.45
CA ALA A 358 -7.62 5.73 8.41
C ALA A 358 -7.19 7.07 7.76
N ASP A 359 -6.93 7.05 6.46
CA ASP A 359 -6.68 8.17 5.57
C ASP A 359 -7.83 9.21 5.51
N GLU A 360 -9.10 8.79 5.57
CA GLU A 360 -10.21 9.74 5.62
C GLU A 360 -10.34 10.44 6.96
N ILE A 361 -9.99 9.75 8.05
CA ILE A 361 -9.94 10.37 9.37
C ILE A 361 -8.87 11.47 9.42
N SER A 362 -7.77 11.30 8.68
CA SER A 362 -6.68 12.29 8.60
C SER A 362 -6.92 13.40 7.58
N ARG A 363 -7.75 13.17 6.58
CA ARG A 363 -8.04 14.12 5.50
C ARG A 363 -9.06 15.19 5.86
N TYR A 364 -9.85 14.95 6.90
CA TYR A 364 -10.81 15.92 7.39
C TYR A 364 -10.24 16.69 8.59
N PRO A 365 -9.69 17.89 8.39
CA PRO A 365 -9.06 18.65 9.47
C PRO A 365 -10.06 19.24 10.48
N SER A 366 -11.36 19.29 10.15
CA SER A 366 -12.37 19.77 11.09
C SER A 366 -12.75 18.70 12.11
N LYS A 367 -13.04 19.14 13.34
CA LYS A 367 -13.51 18.22 14.39
C LYS A 367 -14.80 17.49 14.00
N GLU A 368 -15.65 18.12 13.19
CA GLU A 368 -16.91 17.57 12.73
C GLU A 368 -16.71 16.49 11.66
N ASP A 369 -15.84 16.75 10.69
CA ASP A 369 -15.55 15.82 9.62
C ASP A 369 -14.72 14.62 10.09
N LYS A 370 -13.74 14.83 10.97
CA LYS A 370 -13.05 13.74 11.68
C LYS A 370 -14.02 12.82 12.41
N ASN A 371 -15.15 13.35 12.81
CA ASN A 371 -16.15 12.65 13.58
C ASN A 371 -17.19 11.90 12.72
N ILE A 372 -17.20 11.98 11.39
CA ILE A 372 -18.19 11.19 10.64
C ILE A 372 -17.93 9.69 10.84
N VAL A 373 -16.71 9.22 10.74
CA VAL A 373 -16.36 7.84 11.08
C VAL A 373 -16.24 7.65 12.59
N LEU A 374 -15.73 8.65 13.33
CA LEU A 374 -15.61 8.62 14.79
C LEU A 374 -16.92 8.91 15.52
N VAL A 375 -17.86 9.69 14.94
CA VAL A 375 -19.21 9.87 15.49
C VAL A 375 -20.00 8.57 15.40
N ILE A 376 -19.80 7.78 14.37
CA ILE A 376 -20.32 6.42 14.31
C ILE A 376 -19.69 5.56 15.40
N ASP A 377 -18.39 5.71 15.60
CA ASP A 377 -17.65 5.03 16.66
C ASP A 377 -17.96 5.58 18.08
N ARG A 378 -18.38 6.85 18.21
CA ARG A 378 -18.65 7.54 19.45
C ARG A 378 -20.13 7.79 19.79
N GLN A 379 -21.04 7.48 18.86
CA GLN A 379 -22.48 7.63 19.10
C GLN A 379 -23.06 6.81 20.28
N GLY A 380 -22.24 6.00 20.90
CA GLY A 380 -22.58 5.34 22.13
C GLY A 380 -22.17 6.09 23.40
N LYS A 381 -21.56 7.29 23.32
CA LYS A 381 -21.06 8.08 24.45
C LYS A 381 -21.93 9.31 24.81
N LYS A 382 -23.14 9.36 24.32
CA LYS A 382 -24.13 10.28 24.84
C LYS A 382 -25.17 9.56 25.63
#